data_afdb8c928bb81e9d3440d230399e867d
#
_entry.id   afdb8c928bb81e9d3440d230399e867d
#
_cell.length_a   1.000
_cell.length_b   1.000
_cell.length_c   1.000
_cell.angle_alpha   90.00
_cell.angle_beta   90.00
_cell.angle_gamma   90.00
#
_symmetry.space_group_name_H-M   'P 1'
#
loop_
_entity.id
_entity.type
_entity.pdbx_description
1 polymer ?
#
loop_
_entity_poly.entity_id
_entity_poly.type
_entity_poly.pdbx_seq_one_letter_code
_entity_poly.pdbx_strand_id
1 'polypeptide(L)'
;LSRSAEFERVYRQGRSIANRHLVLYTFPNPSAERPRLGLSVSRKVGGAVQRNKVKRLLREAFARAEHGLKPDQDVVVVARPAAGELAEREGLAGMDASLADLIARAGLLAGSTSTVDGVD
;
A
#
# COMPACT_ATOMS: atom_id res chain seq x y z
N LEU A 1 -10.96 -2.09 3.03
CA LEU A 1 -11.41 -0.69 3.11
C LEU A 1 -12.19 -0.31 1.87
N SER A 2 -13.46 -0.10 2.01
CA SER A 2 -14.29 0.23 0.85
C SER A 2 -15.21 1.43 1.08
N ARG A 3 -15.40 1.85 2.30
CA ARG A 3 -16.28 2.97 2.60
C ARG A 3 -15.53 4.29 2.52
N SER A 4 -16.20 5.30 1.98
CA SER A 4 -15.60 6.63 1.87
C SER A 4 -15.11 7.19 3.19
N ALA A 5 -15.87 6.97 4.26
CA ALA A 5 -15.47 7.48 5.57
C ALA A 5 -14.18 6.85 6.06
N GLU A 6 -13.97 5.55 5.77
CA GLU A 6 -12.72 4.87 6.16
C GLU A 6 -11.54 5.41 5.39
N PHE A 7 -11.71 5.64 4.08
CA PHE A 7 -10.66 6.25 3.28
C PHE A 7 -10.33 7.65 3.76
N GLU A 8 -11.36 8.45 4.04
CA GLU A 8 -11.14 9.82 4.52
C GLU A 8 -10.37 9.84 5.83
N ARG A 9 -10.69 8.94 6.74
CA ARG A 9 -10.00 8.88 8.01
C ARG A 9 -8.51 8.60 7.82
N VAL A 10 -8.19 7.64 6.96
CA VAL A 10 -6.80 7.31 6.68
C VAL A 10 -6.09 8.49 6.03
N TYR A 11 -6.73 9.15 5.09
CA TYR A 11 -6.12 10.30 4.41
C TYR A 11 -5.86 11.47 5.35
N ARG A 12 -6.78 11.72 6.28
CA ARG A 12 -6.65 12.88 7.17
C ARG A 12 -5.75 12.63 8.36
N GLN A 13 -5.82 11.44 8.93
CA GLN A 13 -5.19 11.16 10.22
C GLN A 13 -4.01 10.23 10.11
N GLY A 14 -3.87 9.55 8.99
CA GLY A 14 -2.79 8.62 8.78
C GLY A 14 -1.53 9.32 8.35
N ARG A 15 -0.46 8.55 8.29
CA ARG A 15 0.80 8.99 7.73
C ARG A 15 0.88 8.55 6.29
N SER A 16 1.64 9.28 5.49
CA SER A 16 1.82 8.92 4.09
C SER A 16 3.28 8.90 3.71
N ILE A 17 3.60 8.04 2.76
CA ILE A 17 4.93 7.99 2.17
C ILE A 17 4.75 7.60 0.70
N ALA A 18 5.59 8.12 -0.15
CA ALA A 18 5.43 7.94 -1.59
C ALA A 18 6.73 7.57 -2.26
N ASN A 19 6.60 6.84 -3.36
CA ASN A 19 7.68 6.71 -4.31
C ASN A 19 7.15 7.12 -5.68
N ARG A 20 7.88 6.81 -6.75
CA ARG A 20 7.50 7.24 -8.08
C ARG A 20 6.15 6.67 -8.52
N HIS A 21 5.81 5.47 -8.06
CA HIS A 21 4.68 4.72 -8.59
C HIS A 21 3.46 4.73 -7.68
N LEU A 22 3.66 4.82 -6.37
CA LEU A 22 2.60 4.61 -5.39
C LEU A 22 2.70 5.63 -4.26
N VAL A 23 1.55 5.90 -3.65
CA VAL A 23 1.51 6.59 -2.35
C VAL A 23 0.87 5.62 -1.36
N LEU A 24 1.51 5.42 -0.23
CA LEU A 24 0.99 4.56 0.82
C LEU A 24 0.56 5.42 2.00
N TYR A 25 -0.70 5.26 2.40
CA TYR A 25 -1.23 5.89 3.60
C TYR A 25 -1.46 4.79 4.63
N THR A 26 -1.11 5.06 5.87
CA THR A 26 -1.31 4.09 6.93
C THR A 26 -1.89 4.75 8.17
N PHE A 27 -2.79 4.05 8.84
CA PHE A 27 -3.44 4.53 10.04
C PHE A 27 -3.63 3.37 11.01
N PRO A 28 -3.20 3.51 12.27
CA PRO A 28 -3.38 2.44 13.24
C PRO A 28 -4.84 2.11 13.46
N ASN A 29 -5.13 0.82 13.52
CA ASN A 29 -6.48 0.33 13.80
C ASN A 29 -6.38 -0.81 14.81
N PRO A 30 -6.41 -0.50 16.11
CA PRO A 30 -6.19 -1.50 17.16
C PRO A 30 -7.19 -2.64 17.14
N SER A 31 -8.37 -2.45 16.58
CA SER A 31 -9.37 -3.51 16.52
C SER A 31 -9.23 -4.41 15.32
N ALA A 32 -8.33 -4.12 14.40
CA ALA A 32 -8.12 -4.97 13.24
C ALA A 32 -7.26 -6.17 13.62
N GLU A 33 -7.67 -7.35 13.15
CA GLU A 33 -6.91 -8.59 13.42
C GLU A 33 -5.84 -8.82 12.38
N ARG A 34 -5.95 -8.15 11.26
CA ARG A 34 -4.93 -8.17 10.21
C ARG A 34 -5.02 -6.88 9.42
N PRO A 35 -3.98 -6.54 8.65
CA PRO A 35 -4.00 -5.29 7.91
C PRO A 35 -5.15 -5.26 6.93
N ARG A 36 -5.82 -4.11 6.84
CA ARG A 36 -6.91 -3.92 5.88
C ARG A 36 -6.41 -3.03 4.76
N LEU A 37 -6.71 -3.43 3.52
CA LEU A 37 -6.23 -2.73 2.33
C LEU A 37 -7.36 -2.01 1.61
N GLY A 38 -7.12 -0.74 1.29
CA GLY A 38 -7.93 0.01 0.36
C GLY A 38 -7.07 0.42 -0.83
N LEU A 39 -7.65 0.45 -2.01
CA LEU A 39 -6.94 0.83 -3.23
C LEU A 39 -7.63 1.99 -3.90
N SER A 40 -6.83 2.91 -4.45
CA SER A 40 -7.34 4.01 -5.24
C SER A 40 -6.53 4.09 -6.54
N VAL A 41 -7.19 3.83 -7.67
CA VAL A 41 -6.55 3.87 -8.97
C VAL A 41 -7.40 4.73 -9.88
N SER A 42 -6.93 5.95 -10.15
CA SER A 42 -7.70 6.93 -10.92
C SER A 42 -7.48 6.77 -12.42
N ARG A 43 -8.26 7.53 -13.18
CA ARG A 43 -8.15 7.55 -14.64
C ARG A 43 -6.80 8.03 -15.13
N LYS A 44 -6.05 8.73 -14.29
CA LYS A 44 -4.70 9.19 -14.66
C LYS A 44 -3.73 8.05 -14.85
N VAL A 45 -4.03 6.88 -14.30
CA VAL A 45 -3.20 5.69 -14.46
C VAL A 45 -3.41 5.07 -15.84
N GLY A 46 -4.62 5.14 -16.38
CA GLY A 46 -4.93 4.58 -17.68
C GLY A 46 -6.41 4.28 -17.83
N GLY A 47 -6.76 3.56 -18.87
CA GLY A 47 -8.13 3.14 -19.14
C GLY A 47 -8.59 2.04 -18.19
N ALA A 48 -9.81 1.58 -18.38
CA ALA A 48 -10.42 0.60 -17.48
C ALA A 48 -9.62 -0.70 -17.37
N VAL A 49 -9.16 -1.21 -18.51
CA VAL A 49 -8.38 -2.46 -18.52
C VAL A 49 -7.08 -2.29 -17.75
N GLN A 50 -6.39 -1.18 -17.99
CA GLN A 50 -5.12 -0.91 -17.34
C GLN A 50 -5.30 -0.68 -15.84
N ARG A 51 -6.34 0.06 -15.47
CA ARG A 51 -6.63 0.28 -14.04
C ARG A 51 -6.95 -1.02 -13.31
N ASN A 52 -7.73 -1.89 -13.96
CA ASN A 52 -8.06 -3.19 -13.36
C ASN A 52 -6.82 -4.05 -13.19
N LYS A 53 -5.91 -4.00 -14.15
CA LYS A 53 -4.64 -4.71 -14.05
C LYS A 53 -3.81 -4.22 -12.88
N VAL A 54 -3.71 -2.90 -12.72
CA VAL A 54 -2.96 -2.31 -11.61
C VAL A 54 -3.58 -2.73 -10.27
N LYS A 55 -4.91 -2.67 -10.16
CA LYS A 55 -5.59 -3.09 -8.93
C LYS A 55 -5.31 -4.54 -8.60
N ARG A 56 -5.39 -5.41 -9.60
CA ARG A 56 -5.14 -6.85 -9.39
C ARG A 56 -3.72 -7.08 -8.91
N LEU A 57 -2.75 -6.43 -9.55
CA LEU A 57 -1.35 -6.59 -9.18
C LEU A 57 -1.09 -6.07 -7.78
N LEU A 58 -1.70 -4.95 -7.40
CA LEU A 58 -1.55 -4.41 -6.06
C LEU A 58 -2.16 -5.33 -5.00
N ARG A 59 -3.32 -5.93 -5.30
CA ARG A 59 -3.91 -6.90 -4.36
C ARG A 59 -3.02 -8.12 -4.17
N GLU A 60 -2.44 -8.62 -5.27
CA GLU A 60 -1.52 -9.75 -5.20
C GLU A 60 -0.26 -9.39 -4.42
N ALA A 61 0.30 -8.21 -4.69
CA ALA A 61 1.50 -7.76 -3.99
C ALA A 61 1.23 -7.61 -2.49
N PHE A 62 0.09 -7.03 -2.14
CA PHE A 62 -0.27 -6.86 -0.74
C PHE A 62 -0.49 -8.21 -0.05
N ALA A 63 -1.15 -9.14 -0.73
CA ALA A 63 -1.39 -10.46 -0.16
C ALA A 63 -0.07 -11.18 0.14
N ARG A 64 0.91 -11.00 -0.73
CA ARG A 64 2.24 -11.60 -0.51
C ARG A 64 2.95 -10.96 0.67
N ALA A 65 2.73 -9.67 0.90
CA ALA A 65 3.39 -8.93 1.97
C ALA A 65 2.66 -9.04 3.30
N GLU A 66 1.39 -9.39 3.27
CA GLU A 66 0.51 -9.26 4.44
C GLU A 66 1.03 -9.97 5.68
N HIS A 67 1.58 -11.17 5.50
CA HIS A 67 2.05 -11.96 6.64
C HIS A 67 3.20 -11.30 7.40
N GLY A 68 3.95 -10.45 6.73
CA GLY A 68 5.06 -9.75 7.36
C GLY A 68 4.69 -8.38 7.91
N LEU A 69 3.43 -7.99 7.83
CA LEU A 69 2.99 -6.67 8.26
C LEU A 69 2.46 -6.68 9.68
N LYS A 70 2.56 -5.54 10.35
CA LYS A 70 1.90 -5.35 11.64
C LYS A 70 0.40 -5.49 11.43
N PRO A 71 -0.30 -6.26 12.29
CA PRO A 71 -1.70 -6.59 12.02
C PRO A 71 -2.69 -5.45 12.27
N ASP A 72 -2.35 -4.50 13.10
CA ASP A 72 -3.29 -3.47 13.55
C ASP A 72 -3.20 -2.19 12.73
N GLN A 73 -3.20 -2.35 11.40
CA GLN A 73 -3.06 -1.20 10.50
C GLN A 73 -4.14 -1.20 9.42
N ASP A 74 -4.62 -0.01 9.09
CA ASP A 74 -5.37 0.23 7.86
C ASP A 74 -4.40 0.84 6.88
N VAL A 75 -4.38 0.33 5.65
CA VAL A 75 -3.46 0.75 4.62
C VAL A 75 -4.24 1.12 3.37
N VAL A 76 -3.97 2.30 2.84
CA VAL A 76 -4.53 2.72 1.54
C VAL A 76 -3.38 2.95 0.59
N VAL A 77 -3.43 2.30 -0.56
CA VAL A 77 -2.44 2.48 -1.61
C VAL A 77 -3.08 3.23 -2.76
N VAL A 78 -2.50 4.36 -3.10
CA VAL A 78 -2.95 5.17 -4.24
C VAL A 78 -1.94 4.98 -5.37
N ALA A 79 -2.43 4.55 -6.53
CA ALA A 79 -1.56 4.38 -7.69
C ALA A 79 -1.35 5.74 -8.35
N ARG A 80 -0.08 6.07 -8.58
CA ARG A 80 0.29 7.27 -9.33
C ARG A 80 0.29 6.94 -10.82
N PRO A 81 0.25 7.96 -11.69
CA PRO A 81 0.21 7.69 -13.14
C PRO A 81 1.30 6.72 -13.61
N ALA A 82 2.50 6.78 -13.05
CA ALA A 82 3.59 5.90 -13.44
C ALA A 82 3.34 4.43 -13.12
N ALA A 83 2.36 4.12 -12.27
CA ALA A 83 2.05 2.73 -11.93
C ALA A 83 1.52 1.95 -13.14
N GLY A 84 0.82 2.62 -14.06
CA GLY A 84 0.32 1.96 -15.26
C GLY A 84 1.46 1.43 -16.11
N GLU A 85 2.48 2.25 -16.32
CA GLU A 85 3.64 1.85 -17.10
C GLU A 85 4.43 0.75 -16.39
N LEU A 86 4.57 0.87 -15.08
CA LEU A 86 5.25 -0.14 -14.30
C LEU A 86 4.57 -1.50 -14.44
N ALA A 87 3.23 -1.52 -14.38
CA ALA A 87 2.46 -2.75 -14.53
C ALA A 87 2.70 -3.39 -15.89
N GLU A 88 2.79 -2.57 -16.95
CA GLU A 88 3.02 -3.09 -18.30
C GLU A 88 4.43 -3.62 -18.49
N ARG A 89 5.43 -2.92 -17.95
CA ARG A 89 6.82 -3.31 -18.17
C ARG A 89 7.28 -4.42 -17.24
N GLU A 90 6.84 -4.41 -16.00
CA GLU A 90 7.43 -5.28 -14.99
C GLU A 90 6.42 -6.17 -14.27
N GLY A 91 5.14 -5.95 -14.49
CA GLY A 91 4.10 -6.79 -13.92
C GLY A 91 4.13 -6.86 -12.41
N LEU A 92 3.86 -8.05 -11.89
CA LEU A 92 3.79 -8.27 -10.45
C LEU A 92 5.13 -7.99 -9.76
N ALA A 93 6.24 -8.38 -10.39
CA ALA A 93 7.55 -8.18 -9.77
C ALA A 93 7.84 -6.70 -9.51
N GLY A 94 7.52 -5.86 -10.48
CA GLY A 94 7.71 -4.42 -10.31
C GLY A 94 6.79 -3.83 -9.26
N MET A 95 5.54 -4.28 -9.24
CA MET A 95 4.57 -3.78 -8.28
C MET A 95 4.94 -4.24 -6.86
N ASP A 96 5.38 -5.49 -6.72
CA ASP A 96 5.88 -6.04 -5.46
C ASP A 96 7.04 -5.18 -4.92
N ALA A 97 8.01 -4.89 -5.77
CA ALA A 97 9.18 -4.13 -5.35
C ALA A 97 8.80 -2.72 -4.92
N SER A 98 7.89 -2.08 -5.65
CA SER A 98 7.47 -0.73 -5.36
C SER A 98 6.69 -0.67 -4.04
N LEU A 99 5.80 -1.63 -3.81
CA LEU A 99 5.03 -1.69 -2.57
C LEU A 99 5.93 -2.04 -1.39
N ALA A 100 6.85 -2.98 -1.57
CA ALA A 100 7.77 -3.38 -0.50
C ALA A 100 8.66 -2.23 -0.06
N ASP A 101 9.08 -1.39 -1.00
CA ASP A 101 9.85 -0.20 -0.69
C ASP A 101 9.09 0.70 0.29
N LEU A 102 7.82 0.97 0.00
CA LEU A 102 7.02 1.85 0.85
C LEU A 102 6.72 1.22 2.20
N ILE A 103 6.42 -0.07 2.21
CA ILE A 103 6.15 -0.79 3.46
C ILE A 103 7.35 -0.71 4.39
N ALA A 104 8.55 -0.96 3.86
CA ALA A 104 9.75 -0.92 4.67
C ALA A 104 10.02 0.50 5.18
N ARG A 105 9.87 1.49 4.32
CA ARG A 105 10.14 2.88 4.69
C ARG A 105 9.10 3.43 5.66
N ALA A 106 7.89 2.90 5.63
CA ALA A 106 6.84 3.31 6.55
C ALA A 106 6.91 2.61 7.91
N GLY A 107 7.80 1.62 8.06
CA GLY A 107 7.93 0.90 9.31
C GLY A 107 6.79 -0.05 9.60
N LEU A 108 6.15 -0.59 8.57
CA LEU A 108 4.99 -1.46 8.74
C LEU A 108 5.35 -2.93 8.87
N LEU A 109 6.61 -3.30 8.70
CA LEU A 109 7.02 -4.69 8.84
C LEU A 109 6.99 -5.10 10.29
N ALA A 110 6.41 -6.26 10.57
CA ALA A 110 6.36 -6.78 11.92
C ALA A 110 7.76 -6.98 12.45
N GLY A 111 8.02 -6.47 13.63
CA GLY A 111 9.33 -6.57 14.25
C GLY A 111 10.35 -5.54 13.78
N SER A 112 10.04 -4.76 12.75
CA SER A 112 11.01 -3.81 12.22
C SER A 112 11.34 -2.70 13.20
N THR A 113 10.37 -2.30 13.99
CA THR A 113 10.61 -1.22 14.91
C THR A 113 11.37 -1.64 16.13
N SER A 114 11.37 -2.89 16.42
CA SER A 114 12.10 -3.36 17.57
C SER A 114 13.59 -3.17 17.35
N THR A 115 13.93 -2.98 16.14
CA THR A 115 15.24 -2.68 15.87
C THR A 115 15.56 -1.32 16.20
N VAL A 116 14.73 -0.73 16.09
CA VAL A 116 15.13 0.43 16.20
C VAL A 116 15.36 0.84 17.32
N ASP A 117 14.87 0.79 17.54
CA ASP A 117 15.08 1.31 18.50
C ASP A 117 15.98 1.14 19.10
N GLY A 118 16.15 0.90 18.66
CA GLY A 118 17.01 0.92 19.11
C GLY A 118 17.47 0.63 19.51
N VAL A 119 17.40 0.38 19.48
CA VAL A 119 18.00 0.11 19.90
C VAL A 119 18.68 0.12 20.15
N ASP A 120 18.41 0.24 20.06
CA ASP A 120 19.22 0.40 20.21
C ASP A 120 19.82 0.45 20.62
#